data_af16d07e45906c8c82af471d5b2b08fb
#
_entry.id   af16d07e45906c8c82af471d5b2b08fb
#
_cell.length_a   1.000
_cell.length_b   1.000
_cell.length_c   1.000
_cell.angle_alpha   90.00
_cell.angle_beta   90.00
_cell.angle_gamma   90.00
#
_symmetry.space_group_name_H-M   'P 1'
#
loop_
_entity.id
_entity.type
_entity.pdbx_description
1 polymer ?
#
loop_
_entity_poly.entity_id
_entity_poly.type
_entity_poly.pdbx_seq_one_letter_code
_entity_poly.pdbx_strand_id
1 'polypeptide(L)'
;MKKKAFFINAVILTLSSLVGRFLYMGFRVWFSQLIGPEGMGAYQLILSVFLPAVAISTAGVSLTVTRLVTSAMGKKQPETIPSAVARCFGFSLLMSLTACVVLWLGADSLSEKFLGGNSAQALRMLVPGLPFMALSACMRGYFLAVRGVIRSAVSEFAEQLATISLTVAAFWLLSPKTVADACLYSMLGATVGEGVSCGCSFLLYRLHVRRYRSAQNRPCTGAGKAILHITLPSTLSHAARSVLSAAENLLIPLGLRKCGATASAALAQYGMLQGMVMPLLFFPSCFLGAFASLLIPEMSESLAAGKNRSIASVTGRSLRLTLLFSVFTACFFVAFGREIGVLFYRQEEAGELLRLLAPLVPLLYLDMVTDGLLKGLDQQLRSLAYNTLDASLRVALMAGILPLMGLKGYFCILYSCGILNVTLSLSRLLKTAGIRFRVMEWVVLPLLGAGVCIGGWSMLPVPSVSQPLGLILAVTCTGGGYLLYVSGIKAVLQKRKGLFSRHSLTKAI
;
A
#
# COMPACT_ATOMS: atom_id res chain seq x y z
N MET A 1 10.69 -30.33 -9.99
CA MET A 1 10.67 -29.23 -10.98
C MET A 1 9.61 -28.15 -10.70
N LYS A 2 8.36 -28.48 -10.33
CA LYS A 2 7.28 -27.46 -10.10
C LYS A 2 7.55 -26.47 -8.96
N LYS A 3 8.18 -26.89 -7.83
CA LYS A 3 8.49 -25.98 -6.69
C LYS A 3 9.57 -24.95 -7.02
N LYS A 4 10.61 -25.33 -7.79
CA LYS A 4 11.69 -24.42 -8.19
C LYS A 4 11.19 -23.34 -9.16
N ALA A 5 10.37 -23.72 -10.14
CA ALA A 5 9.74 -22.77 -11.06
C ALA A 5 8.76 -21.81 -10.34
N PHE A 6 8.01 -22.30 -9.36
CA PHE A 6 7.14 -21.45 -8.53
C PHE A 6 7.93 -20.42 -7.72
N PHE A 7 9.04 -20.84 -7.10
CA PHE A 7 9.90 -19.94 -6.33
C PHE A 7 10.55 -18.88 -7.23
N ILE A 8 11.06 -19.26 -8.40
CA ILE A 8 11.65 -18.31 -9.37
C ILE A 8 10.61 -17.29 -9.82
N ASN A 9 9.39 -17.73 -10.16
CA ASN A 9 8.32 -16.84 -10.56
C ASN A 9 7.92 -15.85 -9.44
N ALA A 10 7.89 -16.31 -8.18
CA ALA A 10 7.62 -15.45 -7.04
C ALA A 10 8.73 -14.41 -6.83
N VAL A 11 9.99 -14.80 -6.97
CA VAL A 11 11.14 -13.88 -6.87
C VAL A 11 11.10 -12.84 -8.00
N ILE A 12 10.87 -13.25 -9.24
CA ILE A 12 10.77 -12.33 -10.40
C ILE A 12 9.63 -11.33 -10.17
N LEU A 13 8.46 -11.80 -9.71
CA LEU A 13 7.32 -10.95 -9.42
C LEU A 13 7.64 -9.92 -8.34
N THR A 14 8.26 -10.36 -7.24
CA THR A 14 8.66 -9.47 -6.15
C THR A 14 9.67 -8.42 -6.63
N LEU A 15 10.66 -8.84 -7.41
CA LEU A 15 11.66 -7.92 -7.96
C LEU A 15 11.03 -6.91 -8.92
N SER A 16 10.16 -7.35 -9.83
CA SER A 16 9.45 -6.45 -10.75
C SER A 16 8.58 -5.43 -10.01
N SER A 17 7.85 -5.86 -8.97
CA SER A 17 7.03 -4.95 -8.18
C SER A 17 7.86 -3.95 -7.37
N LEU A 18 9.05 -4.35 -6.90
CA LEU A 18 10.00 -3.45 -6.24
C LEU A 18 10.54 -2.40 -7.22
N VAL A 19 11.00 -2.82 -8.41
CA VAL A 19 11.47 -1.89 -9.44
C VAL A 19 10.38 -0.89 -9.80
N GLY A 20 9.14 -1.33 -10.00
CA GLY A 20 8.01 -0.44 -10.25
C GLY A 20 7.80 0.59 -9.12
N ARG A 21 7.89 0.16 -7.85
CA ARG A 21 7.75 1.07 -6.71
C ARG A 21 8.88 2.10 -6.63
N PHE A 22 10.12 1.71 -6.94
CA PHE A 22 11.25 2.63 -7.03
C PHE A 22 11.06 3.67 -8.14
N LEU A 23 10.64 3.24 -9.32
CA LEU A 23 10.34 4.14 -10.44
C LEU A 23 9.21 5.10 -10.09
N TYR A 24 8.12 4.60 -9.51
CA TYR A 24 7.01 5.44 -9.09
C TYR A 24 7.40 6.44 -8.01
N MET A 25 8.22 6.03 -7.03
CA MET A 25 8.73 6.93 -6.00
C MET A 25 9.62 8.02 -6.59
N GLY A 26 10.52 7.66 -7.51
CA GLY A 26 11.36 8.64 -8.24
C GLY A 26 10.52 9.65 -9.03
N PHE A 27 9.51 9.16 -9.76
CA PHE A 27 8.54 10.01 -10.46
C PHE A 27 7.80 10.95 -9.49
N ARG A 28 7.34 10.44 -8.36
CA ARG A 28 6.61 11.21 -7.36
C ARG A 28 7.47 12.32 -6.73
N VAL A 29 8.74 12.03 -6.46
CA VAL A 29 9.72 13.00 -5.98
C VAL A 29 9.93 14.10 -7.03
N TRP A 30 10.20 13.72 -8.28
CA TRP A 30 10.35 14.66 -9.39
C TRP A 30 9.12 15.54 -9.56
N PHE A 31 7.94 14.92 -9.59
CA PHE A 31 6.67 15.62 -9.74
C PHE A 31 6.40 16.62 -8.61
N SER A 32 6.68 16.21 -7.36
CA SER A 32 6.50 17.06 -6.19
C SER A 32 7.43 18.27 -6.15
N GLN A 33 8.67 18.14 -6.68
CA GLN A 33 9.59 19.27 -6.82
C GLN A 33 9.12 20.30 -7.85
N LEU A 34 8.37 19.85 -8.86
CA LEU A 34 7.86 20.75 -9.91
C LEU A 34 6.61 21.51 -9.46
N ILE A 35 5.65 20.83 -8.83
CA ILE A 35 4.35 21.45 -8.50
C ILE A 35 4.30 22.01 -7.07
N GLY A 36 5.30 21.71 -6.25
CA GLY A 36 5.38 22.16 -4.87
C GLY A 36 4.35 21.52 -3.93
N PRO A 37 4.36 21.92 -2.63
CA PRO A 37 3.46 21.34 -1.63
C PRO A 37 1.98 21.58 -1.90
N GLU A 38 1.62 22.79 -2.33
CA GLU A 38 0.23 23.16 -2.63
C GLU A 38 -0.31 22.35 -3.80
N GLY A 39 0.48 22.22 -4.87
CA GLY A 39 0.12 21.41 -6.03
C GLY A 39 -0.02 19.93 -5.69
N MET A 40 0.86 19.40 -4.84
CA MET A 40 0.73 18.04 -4.33
C MET A 40 -0.53 17.85 -3.49
N GLY A 41 -0.96 18.88 -2.75
CA GLY A 41 -2.21 18.86 -2.02
C GLY A 41 -3.42 18.77 -2.95
N ALA A 42 -3.47 19.61 -3.98
CA ALA A 42 -4.53 19.57 -5.00
C ALA A 42 -4.57 18.20 -5.70
N TYR A 43 -3.41 17.70 -6.13
CA TYR A 43 -3.28 16.40 -6.76
C TYR A 43 -3.83 15.26 -5.86
N GLN A 44 -3.48 15.23 -4.59
CA GLN A 44 -3.94 14.21 -3.65
C GLN A 44 -5.44 14.31 -3.34
N LEU A 45 -6.01 15.53 -3.29
CA LEU A 45 -7.45 15.69 -3.11
C LEU A 45 -8.23 15.16 -4.32
N ILE A 46 -7.78 15.44 -5.54
CA ILE A 46 -8.39 14.91 -6.76
C ILE A 46 -8.40 13.38 -6.71
N LEU A 47 -7.26 12.75 -6.38
CA LEU A 47 -7.17 11.30 -6.23
C LEU A 47 -8.09 10.78 -5.12
N SER A 48 -8.21 11.48 -3.99
CA SER A 48 -9.06 11.07 -2.87
C SER A 48 -10.54 11.03 -3.25
N VAL A 49 -11.00 11.96 -4.09
CA VAL A 49 -12.36 11.97 -4.62
C VAL A 49 -12.57 10.88 -5.69
N PHE A 50 -11.54 10.56 -6.46
CA PHE A 50 -11.60 9.56 -7.53
C PHE A 50 -11.57 8.10 -7.00
N LEU A 51 -10.80 7.82 -5.94
CA LEU A 51 -10.60 6.47 -5.41
C LEU A 51 -11.88 5.70 -5.02
N PRO A 52 -12.93 6.30 -4.43
CA PRO A 52 -14.21 5.62 -4.22
C PRO A 52 -14.85 5.06 -5.50
N ALA A 53 -14.79 5.83 -6.60
CA ALA A 53 -15.29 5.36 -7.89
C ALA A 53 -14.45 4.21 -8.47
N VAL A 54 -13.13 4.26 -8.29
CA VAL A 54 -12.24 3.14 -8.62
C VAL A 54 -12.62 1.89 -7.81
N ALA A 55 -12.86 2.03 -6.49
CA ALA A 55 -13.25 0.92 -5.63
C ALA A 55 -14.59 0.29 -6.08
N ILE A 56 -15.57 1.11 -6.43
CA ILE A 56 -16.87 0.63 -6.95
C ILE A 56 -16.68 -0.12 -8.28
N SER A 57 -15.81 0.38 -9.16
CA SER A 57 -15.61 -0.16 -10.50
C SER A 57 -14.78 -1.45 -10.53
N THR A 58 -13.87 -1.67 -9.56
CA THR A 58 -12.83 -2.71 -9.68
C THR A 58 -12.88 -3.79 -8.59
N ALA A 59 -13.31 -3.45 -7.36
CA ALA A 59 -12.99 -4.27 -6.17
C ALA A 59 -13.56 -5.69 -6.20
N GLY A 60 -14.84 -5.89 -6.39
CA GLY A 60 -15.47 -7.22 -6.32
C GLY A 60 -15.20 -8.09 -7.54
N VAL A 61 -14.92 -7.47 -8.68
CA VAL A 61 -14.89 -8.14 -9.98
C VAL A 61 -13.69 -9.08 -10.12
N SER A 62 -12.52 -8.64 -9.73
CA SER A 62 -11.29 -9.47 -9.78
C SER A 62 -11.45 -10.76 -8.97
N LEU A 63 -12.01 -10.68 -7.77
CA LEU A 63 -12.28 -11.85 -6.92
C LEU A 63 -13.29 -12.80 -7.57
N THR A 64 -14.35 -12.27 -8.16
CA THR A 64 -15.41 -13.06 -8.81
C THR A 64 -14.87 -13.80 -10.03
N VAL A 65 -14.10 -13.10 -10.89
CA VAL A 65 -13.43 -13.74 -12.03
C VAL A 65 -12.52 -14.86 -11.55
N THR A 66 -11.69 -14.60 -10.54
CA THR A 66 -10.78 -15.61 -9.99
C THR A 66 -11.53 -16.84 -9.51
N ARG A 67 -12.65 -16.68 -8.77
CA ARG A 67 -13.46 -17.80 -8.27
C ARG A 67 -14.16 -18.57 -9.39
N LEU A 68 -14.74 -17.88 -10.38
CA LEU A 68 -15.42 -18.52 -11.50
C LEU A 68 -14.46 -19.34 -12.36
N VAL A 69 -13.30 -18.76 -12.68
CA VAL A 69 -12.27 -19.44 -13.49
C VAL A 69 -11.67 -20.63 -12.75
N THR A 70 -11.32 -20.49 -11.46
CA THR A 70 -10.80 -21.60 -10.67
C THR A 70 -11.84 -22.72 -10.48
N SER A 71 -13.10 -22.37 -10.29
CA SER A 71 -14.21 -23.33 -10.23
C SER A 71 -14.38 -24.10 -11.55
N ALA A 72 -14.35 -23.39 -12.69
CA ALA A 72 -14.44 -24.01 -14.01
C ALA A 72 -13.25 -24.97 -14.27
N MET A 73 -12.04 -24.58 -13.87
CA MET A 73 -10.87 -25.45 -13.96
C MET A 73 -10.99 -26.69 -13.05
N GLY A 74 -11.47 -26.52 -11.83
CA GLY A 74 -11.68 -27.61 -10.87
C GLY A 74 -12.74 -28.61 -11.33
N LYS A 75 -13.80 -28.15 -11.99
CA LYS A 75 -14.88 -28.96 -12.57
C LYS A 75 -14.49 -29.58 -13.93
N LYS A 76 -13.27 -29.35 -14.43
CA LYS A 76 -12.78 -29.78 -15.75
C LYS A 76 -13.69 -29.29 -16.91
N GLN A 77 -14.22 -28.08 -16.79
CA GLN A 77 -15.08 -27.43 -17.79
C GLN A 77 -14.43 -26.13 -18.31
N PRO A 78 -13.23 -26.17 -18.90
CA PRO A 78 -12.51 -24.99 -19.35
C PRO A 78 -13.22 -24.20 -20.45
N GLU A 79 -14.13 -24.85 -21.20
CA GLU A 79 -14.95 -24.22 -22.24
C GLU A 79 -15.93 -23.16 -21.70
N THR A 80 -16.22 -23.16 -20.42
CA THR A 80 -17.10 -22.14 -19.77
C THR A 80 -16.34 -20.86 -19.38
N ILE A 81 -15.00 -20.89 -19.36
CA ILE A 81 -14.16 -19.76 -18.92
C ILE A 81 -14.39 -18.51 -19.76
N PRO A 82 -14.39 -18.57 -21.13
CA PRO A 82 -14.59 -17.35 -21.91
C PRO A 82 -15.94 -16.68 -21.67
N SER A 83 -17.00 -17.47 -21.52
CA SER A 83 -18.36 -16.95 -21.25
C SER A 83 -18.49 -16.35 -19.84
N ALA A 84 -17.85 -16.95 -18.83
CA ALA A 84 -17.83 -16.44 -17.48
C ALA A 84 -17.11 -15.10 -17.39
N VAL A 85 -15.93 -14.98 -18.01
CA VAL A 85 -15.14 -13.75 -18.04
C VAL A 85 -15.85 -12.65 -18.83
N ALA A 86 -16.48 -12.98 -19.97
CA ALA A 86 -17.26 -12.03 -20.77
C ALA A 86 -18.44 -11.41 -19.98
N ARG A 87 -19.14 -12.19 -19.16
CA ARG A 87 -20.19 -11.65 -18.29
C ARG A 87 -19.63 -10.74 -17.20
N CYS A 88 -18.49 -11.09 -16.63
CA CYS A 88 -17.81 -10.21 -15.66
C CYS A 88 -17.34 -8.91 -16.33
N PHE A 89 -16.87 -8.95 -17.59
CA PHE A 89 -16.56 -7.74 -18.36
C PHE A 89 -17.78 -6.84 -18.52
N GLY A 90 -18.92 -7.40 -18.95
CA GLY A 90 -20.16 -6.63 -19.11
C GLY A 90 -20.62 -5.99 -17.81
N PHE A 91 -20.61 -6.72 -16.70
CA PHE A 91 -20.97 -6.18 -15.39
C PHE A 91 -19.99 -5.10 -14.92
N SER A 92 -18.68 -5.33 -15.06
CA SER A 92 -17.65 -4.37 -14.66
C SER A 92 -17.72 -3.09 -15.49
N LEU A 93 -17.97 -3.22 -16.80
CA LEU A 93 -18.16 -2.08 -17.68
C LEU A 93 -19.40 -1.27 -17.31
N LEU A 94 -20.53 -1.94 -16.99
CA LEU A 94 -21.74 -1.26 -16.52
C LEU A 94 -21.49 -0.47 -15.24
N MET A 95 -20.86 -1.09 -14.24
CA MET A 95 -20.52 -0.42 -12.97
C MET A 95 -19.57 0.76 -13.16
N SER A 96 -18.57 0.61 -14.02
CA SER A 96 -17.61 1.68 -14.29
C SER A 96 -18.23 2.83 -15.08
N LEU A 97 -19.11 2.55 -16.04
CA LEU A 97 -19.82 3.60 -16.79
C LEU A 97 -20.78 4.38 -15.89
N THR A 98 -21.51 3.70 -14.98
CA THR A 98 -22.35 4.41 -13.99
C THR A 98 -21.50 5.30 -13.09
N ALA A 99 -20.34 4.81 -12.59
CA ALA A 99 -19.41 5.62 -11.83
C ALA A 99 -18.85 6.80 -12.63
N CYS A 100 -18.56 6.62 -13.94
CA CYS A 100 -18.16 7.68 -14.86
C CYS A 100 -19.22 8.79 -14.95
N VAL A 101 -20.47 8.42 -15.20
CA VAL A 101 -21.57 9.39 -15.33
C VAL A 101 -21.74 10.18 -14.03
N VAL A 102 -21.75 9.49 -12.88
CA VAL A 102 -21.90 10.14 -11.57
C VAL A 102 -20.76 11.12 -11.30
N LEU A 103 -19.51 10.72 -11.55
CA LEU A 103 -18.37 11.61 -11.34
C LEU A 103 -18.29 12.73 -12.34
N TRP A 104 -18.63 12.48 -13.61
CA TRP A 104 -18.61 13.49 -14.65
C TRP A 104 -19.62 14.62 -14.37
N LEU A 105 -20.85 14.25 -14.03
CA LEU A 105 -21.91 15.19 -13.66
C LEU A 105 -21.64 15.88 -12.31
N GLY A 106 -21.04 15.17 -11.36
CA GLY A 106 -20.71 15.70 -10.05
C GLY A 106 -19.40 16.48 -9.97
N ALA A 107 -18.59 16.51 -11.05
CA ALA A 107 -17.23 17.06 -11.01
C ALA A 107 -17.18 18.54 -10.60
N ASP A 108 -18.09 19.39 -11.08
CA ASP A 108 -18.13 20.81 -10.71
C ASP A 108 -18.49 20.99 -9.26
N SER A 109 -19.57 20.36 -8.79
CA SER A 109 -20.01 20.45 -7.39
C SER A 109 -18.95 19.91 -6.41
N LEU A 110 -18.25 18.85 -6.78
CA LEU A 110 -17.16 18.27 -5.97
C LEU A 110 -15.94 19.21 -5.98
N SER A 111 -15.64 19.82 -7.12
CA SER A 111 -14.54 20.76 -7.27
C SER A 111 -14.77 22.03 -6.44
N GLU A 112 -15.94 22.62 -6.52
CA GLU A 112 -16.28 23.82 -5.74
C GLU A 112 -16.26 23.58 -4.23
N LYS A 113 -16.87 22.48 -3.78
CA LYS A 113 -17.00 22.19 -2.35
C LYS A 113 -15.70 21.72 -1.68
N PHE A 114 -14.90 20.94 -2.39
CA PHE A 114 -13.77 20.21 -1.78
C PHE A 114 -12.41 20.52 -2.39
N LEU A 115 -12.33 20.94 -3.67
CA LEU A 115 -11.08 21.04 -4.42
C LEU A 115 -10.68 22.50 -4.75
N GLY A 116 -11.42 23.48 -4.28
CA GLY A 116 -11.11 24.91 -4.49
C GLY A 116 -11.46 25.47 -5.89
N GLY A 117 -12.36 24.81 -6.63
CA GLY A 117 -12.96 25.35 -7.88
C GLY A 117 -12.22 25.05 -9.17
N ASN A 118 -10.88 24.99 -9.17
CA ASN A 118 -10.08 24.88 -10.40
C ASN A 118 -9.71 23.45 -10.81
N SER A 119 -10.21 22.43 -10.13
CA SER A 119 -9.78 21.04 -10.31
C SER A 119 -10.79 20.16 -11.05
N ALA A 120 -11.94 20.71 -11.47
CA ALA A 120 -12.99 19.96 -12.16
C ALA A 120 -12.50 19.32 -13.47
N GLN A 121 -11.70 20.05 -14.25
CA GLN A 121 -11.14 19.53 -15.51
C GLN A 121 -10.18 18.36 -15.27
N ALA A 122 -9.31 18.47 -14.25
CA ALA A 122 -8.39 17.40 -13.91
C ALA A 122 -9.13 16.14 -13.42
N LEU A 123 -10.21 16.30 -12.64
CA LEU A 123 -11.08 15.18 -12.24
C LEU A 123 -11.75 14.54 -13.48
N ARG A 124 -12.31 15.36 -14.39
CA ARG A 124 -12.92 14.87 -15.64
C ARG A 124 -11.95 14.11 -16.53
N MET A 125 -10.65 14.47 -16.53
CA MET A 125 -9.62 13.74 -17.26
C MET A 125 -9.32 12.34 -16.70
N LEU A 126 -9.56 12.10 -15.41
CA LEU A 126 -9.42 10.77 -14.81
C LEU A 126 -10.61 9.85 -15.09
N VAL A 127 -11.81 10.43 -15.26
CA VAL A 127 -13.05 9.65 -15.36
C VAL A 127 -12.99 8.59 -16.48
N PRO A 128 -12.50 8.87 -17.70
CA PRO A 128 -12.38 7.86 -18.76
C PRO A 128 -11.43 6.70 -18.43
N GLY A 129 -10.58 6.85 -17.42
CA GLY A 129 -9.73 5.78 -16.90
C GLY A 129 -10.50 4.66 -16.20
N LEU A 130 -11.68 4.95 -15.60
CA LEU A 130 -12.46 3.96 -14.85
C LEU A 130 -12.83 2.71 -15.64
N PRO A 131 -13.35 2.75 -16.87
CA PRO A 131 -13.61 1.57 -17.69
C PRO A 131 -12.35 0.76 -17.97
N PHE A 132 -11.21 1.41 -18.21
CA PHE A 132 -9.94 0.71 -18.43
C PHE A 132 -9.47 0.00 -17.17
N MET A 133 -9.52 0.67 -16.02
CA MET A 133 -9.23 0.05 -14.70
C MET A 133 -10.13 -1.15 -14.41
N ALA A 134 -11.42 -1.04 -14.69
CA ALA A 134 -12.41 -2.08 -14.44
C ALA A 134 -12.15 -3.34 -15.31
N LEU A 135 -11.86 -3.15 -16.59
CA LEU A 135 -11.50 -4.25 -17.50
C LEU A 135 -10.15 -4.87 -17.11
N SER A 136 -9.15 -4.04 -16.77
CA SER A 136 -7.85 -4.52 -16.27
C SER A 136 -8.01 -5.35 -15.01
N ALA A 137 -8.89 -4.96 -14.07
CA ALA A 137 -9.17 -5.72 -12.87
C ALA A 137 -9.77 -7.11 -13.17
N CYS A 138 -10.66 -7.22 -14.17
CA CYS A 138 -11.17 -8.52 -14.64
C CYS A 138 -10.05 -9.42 -15.16
N MET A 139 -9.15 -8.85 -15.98
CA MET A 139 -8.04 -9.59 -16.58
C MET A 139 -7.00 -10.00 -15.54
N ARG A 140 -6.71 -9.14 -14.56
CA ARG A 140 -5.89 -9.49 -13.39
C ARG A 140 -6.49 -10.67 -12.62
N GLY A 141 -7.81 -10.65 -12.37
CA GLY A 141 -8.50 -11.78 -11.75
C GLY A 141 -8.37 -13.10 -12.52
N TYR A 142 -8.45 -13.03 -13.85
CA TYR A 142 -8.22 -14.17 -14.73
C TYR A 142 -6.76 -14.69 -14.64
N PHE A 143 -5.77 -13.80 -14.74
CA PHE A 143 -4.36 -14.20 -14.64
C PHE A 143 -4.02 -14.78 -13.28
N LEU A 144 -4.61 -14.28 -12.20
CA LEU A 144 -4.45 -14.85 -10.87
C LEU A 144 -5.00 -16.29 -10.81
N ALA A 145 -6.18 -16.53 -11.39
CA ALA A 145 -6.81 -17.85 -11.43
C ALA A 145 -5.96 -18.89 -12.20
N VAL A 146 -5.40 -18.50 -13.35
CA VAL A 146 -4.56 -19.38 -14.19
C VAL A 146 -3.09 -19.40 -13.77
N ARG A 147 -2.76 -18.81 -12.60
CA ARG A 147 -1.38 -18.68 -12.09
C ARG A 147 -0.42 -17.96 -13.04
N GLY A 148 -0.96 -17.09 -13.88
CA GLY A 148 -0.21 -16.30 -14.87
C GLY A 148 0.19 -14.92 -14.34
N VAL A 149 0.64 -14.81 -13.09
CA VAL A 149 0.88 -13.55 -12.36
C VAL A 149 1.89 -12.64 -13.06
N ILE A 150 2.88 -13.21 -13.77
CA ILE A 150 3.86 -12.44 -14.56
C ILE A 150 3.17 -11.57 -15.62
N ARG A 151 2.08 -12.05 -16.24
CA ARG A 151 1.34 -11.27 -17.26
C ARG A 151 0.67 -10.04 -16.66
N SER A 152 0.15 -10.16 -15.43
CA SER A 152 -0.37 -9.03 -14.69
C SER A 152 0.74 -8.01 -14.37
N ALA A 153 1.89 -8.49 -13.89
CA ALA A 153 3.03 -7.63 -13.57
C ALA A 153 3.57 -6.87 -14.80
N VAL A 154 3.61 -7.51 -15.97
CA VAL A 154 4.02 -6.85 -17.22
C VAL A 154 3.06 -5.72 -17.59
N SER A 155 1.74 -5.93 -17.45
CA SER A 155 0.74 -4.90 -17.73
C SER A 155 0.83 -3.72 -16.75
N GLU A 156 1.03 -4.00 -15.45
CA GLU A 156 1.22 -2.97 -14.42
C GLU A 156 2.51 -2.15 -14.65
N PHE A 157 3.58 -2.82 -15.08
CA PHE A 157 4.83 -2.15 -15.42
C PHE A 157 4.69 -1.27 -16.68
N ALA A 158 3.99 -1.77 -17.71
CA ALA A 158 3.68 -1.00 -18.91
C ALA A 158 2.83 0.24 -18.62
N GLU A 159 1.85 0.12 -17.71
CA GLU A 159 1.06 1.23 -17.18
C GLU A 159 1.95 2.31 -16.55
N GLN A 160 2.81 1.90 -15.61
CA GLN A 160 3.69 2.83 -14.91
C GLN A 160 4.62 3.57 -15.87
N LEU A 161 5.25 2.83 -16.81
CA LEU A 161 6.12 3.45 -17.82
C LEU A 161 5.34 4.42 -18.71
N ALA A 162 4.15 4.04 -19.17
CA ALA A 162 3.31 4.90 -19.99
C ALA A 162 2.89 6.17 -19.22
N THR A 163 2.41 6.03 -17.98
CA THR A 163 2.02 7.15 -17.12
C THR A 163 3.18 8.12 -16.91
N ILE A 164 4.36 7.62 -16.53
CA ILE A 164 5.55 8.44 -16.30
C ILE A 164 6.00 9.12 -17.57
N SER A 165 6.17 8.35 -18.67
CA SER A 165 6.66 8.89 -19.94
C SER A 165 5.73 9.94 -20.53
N LEU A 166 4.41 9.70 -20.49
CA LEU A 166 3.42 10.64 -21.00
C LEU A 166 3.31 11.90 -20.15
N THR A 167 3.37 11.76 -18.81
CA THR A 167 3.36 12.93 -17.93
C THR A 167 4.61 13.78 -18.17
N VAL A 168 5.80 13.16 -18.22
CA VAL A 168 7.05 13.87 -18.49
C VAL A 168 7.02 14.53 -19.87
N ALA A 169 6.55 13.82 -20.91
CA ALA A 169 6.41 14.38 -22.26
C ALA A 169 5.42 15.55 -22.29
N ALA A 170 4.28 15.43 -21.59
CA ALA A 170 3.30 16.54 -21.51
C ALA A 170 3.89 17.77 -20.82
N PHE A 171 4.67 17.59 -19.76
CA PHE A 171 5.38 18.70 -19.12
C PHE A 171 6.42 19.36 -20.01
N TRP A 172 7.14 18.56 -20.80
CA TRP A 172 8.14 19.06 -21.73
C TRP A 172 7.54 19.81 -22.95
N LEU A 173 6.45 19.25 -23.50
CA LEU A 173 5.83 19.79 -24.73
C LEU A 173 4.90 20.96 -24.43
N LEU A 174 4.14 20.90 -23.34
CA LEU A 174 3.05 21.85 -23.07
C LEU A 174 3.42 22.88 -21.98
N SER A 175 4.53 22.69 -21.26
CA SER A 175 5.07 23.60 -20.23
C SER A 175 3.98 24.16 -19.31
N PRO A 176 3.51 23.43 -18.28
CA PRO A 176 2.39 23.84 -17.44
C PRO A 176 2.65 25.23 -16.83
N LYS A 177 1.71 26.15 -16.99
CA LYS A 177 1.81 27.52 -16.46
C LYS A 177 1.21 27.63 -15.07
N THR A 178 0.28 26.75 -14.73
CA THR A 178 -0.43 26.74 -13.45
C THR A 178 -0.37 25.36 -12.79
N VAL A 179 -0.61 25.32 -11.49
CA VAL A 179 -0.75 24.05 -10.74
C VAL A 179 -1.90 23.20 -11.30
N ALA A 180 -2.99 23.86 -11.75
CA ALA A 180 -4.12 23.18 -12.37
C ALA A 180 -3.72 22.46 -13.68
N ASP A 181 -2.92 23.12 -14.54
CA ASP A 181 -2.40 22.52 -15.78
C ASP A 181 -1.51 21.31 -15.45
N ALA A 182 -0.63 21.45 -14.45
CA ALA A 182 0.25 20.36 -14.03
C ALA A 182 -0.54 19.15 -13.53
N CYS A 183 -1.56 19.36 -12.72
CA CYS A 183 -2.48 18.30 -12.30
C CYS A 183 -3.20 17.69 -13.51
N LEU A 184 -3.72 18.51 -14.43
CA LEU A 184 -4.41 18.06 -15.64
C LEU A 184 -3.52 17.12 -16.48
N TYR A 185 -2.27 17.50 -16.73
CA TYR A 185 -1.34 16.70 -17.55
C TYR A 185 -0.94 15.40 -16.86
N SER A 186 -0.77 15.44 -15.54
CA SER A 186 -0.52 14.21 -14.77
C SER A 186 -1.73 13.26 -14.80
N MET A 187 -2.96 13.78 -14.68
CA MET A 187 -4.18 12.97 -14.76
C MET A 187 -4.41 12.42 -16.17
N LEU A 188 -4.08 13.18 -17.22
CA LEU A 188 -4.08 12.69 -18.60
C LEU A 188 -3.09 11.53 -18.77
N GLY A 189 -1.86 11.70 -18.29
CA GLY A 189 -0.84 10.64 -18.31
C GLY A 189 -1.31 9.37 -17.60
N ALA A 190 -1.94 9.49 -16.42
CA ALA A 190 -2.52 8.38 -15.69
C ALA A 190 -3.65 7.68 -16.47
N THR A 191 -4.58 8.44 -17.06
CA THR A 191 -5.69 7.88 -17.84
C THR A 191 -5.22 7.12 -19.07
N VAL A 192 -4.25 7.67 -19.81
CA VAL A 192 -3.67 7.00 -20.98
C VAL A 192 -2.84 5.79 -20.56
N GLY A 193 -2.10 5.89 -19.45
CA GLY A 193 -1.39 4.76 -18.84
C GLY A 193 -2.30 3.58 -18.51
N GLU A 194 -3.48 3.84 -17.92
CA GLU A 194 -4.50 2.83 -17.69
C GLU A 194 -5.03 2.22 -18.99
N GLY A 195 -5.19 3.04 -20.04
CA GLY A 195 -5.53 2.57 -21.39
C GLY A 195 -4.48 1.60 -21.95
N VAL A 196 -3.20 1.93 -21.80
CA VAL A 196 -2.07 1.07 -22.21
C VAL A 196 -2.07 -0.24 -21.40
N SER A 197 -2.26 -0.17 -20.09
CA SER A 197 -2.39 -1.34 -19.20
C SER A 197 -3.53 -2.26 -19.63
N CYS A 198 -4.69 -1.66 -19.91
CA CYS A 198 -5.86 -2.39 -20.38
C CYS A 198 -5.60 -3.06 -21.74
N GLY A 199 -5.02 -2.34 -22.70
CA GLY A 199 -4.66 -2.90 -24.01
C GLY A 199 -3.66 -4.04 -23.91
N CYS A 200 -2.61 -3.88 -23.12
CA CYS A 200 -1.61 -4.91 -22.87
C CYS A 200 -2.23 -6.15 -22.19
N SER A 201 -3.00 -5.95 -21.13
CA SER A 201 -3.72 -7.02 -20.42
C SER A 201 -4.69 -7.75 -21.36
N PHE A 202 -5.42 -7.02 -22.21
CA PHE A 202 -6.37 -7.59 -23.15
C PHE A 202 -5.69 -8.42 -24.24
N LEU A 203 -4.57 -7.94 -24.76
CA LEU A 203 -3.77 -8.69 -25.73
C LEU A 203 -3.27 -10.01 -25.13
N LEU A 204 -2.66 -9.95 -23.93
CA LEU A 204 -2.18 -11.13 -23.21
C LEU A 204 -3.33 -12.09 -22.85
N TYR A 205 -4.49 -11.56 -22.47
CA TYR A 205 -5.70 -12.35 -22.21
C TYR A 205 -6.18 -13.07 -23.48
N ARG A 206 -6.30 -12.36 -24.60
CA ARG A 206 -6.73 -12.95 -25.89
C ARG A 206 -5.80 -14.06 -26.36
N LEU A 207 -4.48 -13.86 -26.24
CA LEU A 207 -3.50 -14.87 -26.60
C LEU A 207 -3.61 -16.13 -25.71
N HIS A 208 -3.87 -15.94 -24.42
CA HIS A 208 -3.95 -17.07 -23.50
C HIS A 208 -5.31 -17.78 -23.53
N VAL A 209 -6.42 -17.06 -23.62
CA VAL A 209 -7.78 -17.63 -23.59
C VAL A 209 -8.09 -18.47 -24.84
N ARG A 210 -7.39 -18.21 -25.96
CA ARG A 210 -7.51 -19.03 -27.18
C ARG A 210 -7.26 -20.52 -26.93
N ARG A 211 -6.47 -20.87 -25.91
CA ARG A 211 -6.21 -22.25 -25.50
C ARG A 211 -7.42 -22.97 -24.92
N TYR A 212 -8.40 -22.21 -24.43
CA TYR A 212 -9.65 -22.71 -23.83
C TYR A 212 -10.87 -22.56 -24.76
N ARG A 213 -10.67 -21.98 -25.94
CA ARG A 213 -11.72 -21.83 -26.96
C ARG A 213 -11.91 -23.17 -27.67
N SER A 214 -12.90 -23.93 -27.20
CA SER A 214 -13.42 -25.11 -27.93
C SER A 214 -14.47 -24.65 -28.95
N ALA A 215 -14.74 -25.48 -29.96
CA ALA A 215 -15.78 -25.21 -30.96
C ALA A 215 -17.18 -25.04 -30.33
N GLN A 216 -17.41 -25.57 -29.12
CA GLN A 216 -18.63 -25.38 -28.34
C GLN A 216 -18.34 -24.49 -27.11
N ASN A 217 -18.53 -23.17 -27.25
CA ASN A 217 -18.60 -22.26 -26.12
C ASN A 217 -19.86 -22.57 -25.30
N ARG A 218 -19.72 -23.27 -24.18
CA ARG A 218 -20.84 -23.51 -23.26
C ARG A 218 -21.10 -22.30 -22.37
N PRO A 219 -22.37 -21.86 -22.22
CA PRO A 219 -22.69 -20.77 -21.31
C PRO A 219 -22.42 -21.19 -19.85
N CYS A 220 -21.74 -20.35 -19.08
CA CYS A 220 -21.51 -20.58 -17.66
C CYS A 220 -22.84 -20.37 -16.89
N THR A 221 -23.59 -21.46 -16.66
CA THR A 221 -24.81 -21.42 -15.83
C THR A 221 -24.43 -21.02 -14.40
N GLY A 222 -25.07 -19.95 -13.86
CA GLY A 222 -24.83 -19.46 -12.49
C GLY A 222 -23.83 -18.30 -12.37
N ALA A 223 -23.17 -17.85 -13.44
CA ALA A 223 -22.27 -16.69 -13.38
C ALA A 223 -22.99 -15.42 -12.87
N GLY A 224 -24.24 -15.18 -13.24
CA GLY A 224 -25.02 -14.04 -12.75
C GLY A 224 -25.27 -14.09 -11.24
N LYS A 225 -25.62 -15.26 -10.69
CA LYS A 225 -25.75 -15.44 -9.24
C LYS A 225 -24.43 -15.25 -8.52
N ALA A 226 -23.31 -15.77 -9.07
CA ALA A 226 -21.98 -15.59 -8.50
C ALA A 226 -21.55 -14.12 -8.52
N ILE A 227 -21.82 -13.38 -9.59
CA ILE A 227 -21.58 -11.94 -9.67
C ILE A 227 -22.34 -11.22 -8.55
N LEU A 228 -23.65 -11.49 -8.40
CA LEU A 228 -24.46 -10.81 -7.39
C LEU A 228 -24.01 -11.15 -5.96
N HIS A 229 -23.77 -12.44 -5.65
CA HIS A 229 -23.44 -12.88 -4.30
C HIS A 229 -21.97 -12.65 -3.89
N ILE A 230 -21.03 -12.51 -4.82
CA ILE A 230 -19.61 -12.34 -4.52
C ILE A 230 -19.19 -10.89 -4.77
N THR A 231 -19.51 -10.36 -5.96
CA THR A 231 -19.05 -9.02 -6.36
C THR A 231 -19.72 -7.95 -5.52
N LEU A 232 -21.05 -7.98 -5.33
CA LEU A 232 -21.78 -6.90 -4.69
C LEU A 232 -21.36 -6.68 -3.22
N PRO A 233 -21.30 -7.70 -2.32
CA PRO A 233 -20.86 -7.50 -0.95
C PRO A 233 -19.37 -7.06 -0.87
N SER A 234 -18.52 -7.63 -1.73
CA SER A 234 -17.10 -7.25 -1.79
C SER A 234 -16.93 -5.81 -2.24
N THR A 235 -17.61 -5.39 -3.31
CA THR A 235 -17.58 -4.02 -3.80
C THR A 235 -18.11 -3.04 -2.76
N LEU A 236 -19.21 -3.36 -2.08
CA LEU A 236 -19.81 -2.49 -1.06
C LEU A 236 -18.85 -2.27 0.12
N SER A 237 -18.19 -3.33 0.60
CA SER A 237 -17.22 -3.20 1.69
C SER A 237 -15.98 -2.39 1.29
N HIS A 238 -15.46 -2.57 0.08
CA HIS A 238 -14.34 -1.79 -0.43
C HIS A 238 -14.74 -0.34 -0.71
N ALA A 239 -15.93 -0.10 -1.26
CA ALA A 239 -16.45 1.24 -1.50
C ALA A 239 -16.63 2.00 -0.18
N ALA A 240 -17.21 1.37 0.85
CA ALA A 240 -17.38 1.99 2.16
C ALA A 240 -16.04 2.42 2.78
N ARG A 241 -15.02 1.54 2.71
CA ARG A 241 -13.66 1.90 3.17
C ARG A 241 -13.06 3.05 2.36
N SER A 242 -13.23 3.04 1.04
CA SER A 242 -12.68 4.07 0.16
C SER A 242 -13.37 5.42 0.38
N VAL A 243 -14.69 5.43 0.60
CA VAL A 243 -15.43 6.64 0.99
C VAL A 243 -14.95 7.17 2.34
N LEU A 244 -14.73 6.28 3.31
CA LEU A 244 -14.22 6.67 4.63
C LEU A 244 -12.81 7.27 4.54
N SER A 245 -11.93 6.67 3.74
CA SER A 245 -10.59 7.21 3.45
C SER A 245 -10.65 8.54 2.69
N ALA A 246 -11.58 8.69 1.75
CA ALA A 246 -11.78 9.97 1.06
C ALA A 246 -12.27 11.05 2.03
N ALA A 247 -13.21 10.72 2.92
CA ALA A 247 -13.67 11.64 3.95
C ALA A 247 -12.53 12.06 4.89
N GLU A 248 -11.68 11.14 5.33
CA GLU A 248 -10.47 11.42 6.09
C GLU A 248 -9.58 12.44 5.36
N ASN A 249 -9.25 12.19 4.11
CA ASN A 249 -8.41 13.08 3.32
C ASN A 249 -9.01 14.46 3.07
N LEU A 250 -10.33 14.55 2.87
CA LEU A 250 -11.03 15.82 2.68
C LEU A 250 -11.15 16.62 3.96
N LEU A 251 -11.29 15.96 5.11
CA LEU A 251 -11.39 16.63 6.42
C LEU A 251 -10.10 17.31 6.84
N ILE A 252 -8.93 16.84 6.38
CA ILE A 252 -7.64 17.44 6.76
C ILE A 252 -7.56 18.91 6.34
N PRO A 253 -7.62 19.28 5.05
CA PRO A 253 -7.54 20.68 4.66
C PRO A 253 -8.74 21.50 5.13
N LEU A 254 -9.95 20.92 5.21
CA LEU A 254 -11.12 21.59 5.74
C LEU A 254 -10.97 21.94 7.22
N GLY A 255 -10.46 21.02 8.03
CA GLY A 255 -10.22 21.24 9.45
C GLY A 255 -9.10 22.26 9.71
N LEU A 256 -8.02 22.22 8.92
CA LEU A 256 -6.93 23.21 9.00
C LEU A 256 -7.41 24.62 8.66
N ARG A 257 -8.28 24.75 7.66
CA ARG A 257 -8.92 26.05 7.34
C ARG A 257 -9.81 26.56 8.46
N LYS A 258 -10.59 25.69 9.09
CA LYS A 258 -11.40 26.06 10.26
C LYS A 258 -10.56 26.45 11.47
N CYS A 259 -9.35 25.91 11.60
CA CYS A 259 -8.37 26.28 12.64
C CYS A 259 -7.68 27.64 12.35
N GLY A 260 -7.98 28.31 11.22
CA GLY A 260 -7.46 29.63 10.87
C GLY A 260 -6.38 29.64 9.79
N ALA A 261 -6.04 28.48 9.18
CA ALA A 261 -5.11 28.46 8.06
C ALA A 261 -5.77 29.00 6.78
N THR A 262 -5.00 29.72 5.94
CA THR A 262 -5.45 30.10 4.60
C THR A 262 -5.68 28.84 3.74
N ALA A 263 -6.49 28.98 2.68
CA ALA A 263 -6.78 27.84 1.78
C ALA A 263 -5.49 27.25 1.17
N SER A 264 -4.57 28.12 0.73
CA SER A 264 -3.27 27.71 0.18
C SER A 264 -2.40 27.03 1.22
N ALA A 265 -2.26 27.58 2.44
CA ALA A 265 -1.48 27.00 3.52
C ALA A 265 -2.03 25.63 3.97
N ALA A 266 -3.35 25.49 4.10
CA ALA A 266 -3.99 24.23 4.46
C ALA A 266 -3.74 23.16 3.38
N LEU A 267 -3.82 23.55 2.10
CA LEU A 267 -3.57 22.65 0.97
C LEU A 267 -2.09 22.26 0.90
N ALA A 268 -1.17 23.21 1.14
CA ALA A 268 0.27 22.94 1.18
C ALA A 268 0.63 21.99 2.33
N GLN A 269 0.10 22.21 3.55
CA GLN A 269 0.32 21.29 4.67
C GLN A 269 -0.22 19.88 4.39
N TYR A 270 -1.41 19.78 3.81
CA TYR A 270 -1.97 18.49 3.39
C TYR A 270 -1.09 17.82 2.32
N GLY A 271 -0.62 18.58 1.34
CA GLY A 271 0.25 18.10 0.27
C GLY A 271 1.61 17.62 0.79
N MET A 272 2.21 18.34 1.72
CA MET A 272 3.44 17.89 2.40
C MET A 272 3.19 16.56 3.15
N LEU A 273 2.10 16.46 3.91
CA LEU A 273 1.77 15.25 4.65
C LEU A 273 1.49 14.06 3.74
N GLN A 274 0.44 14.14 2.92
CA GLN A 274 -0.07 13.02 2.13
C GLN A 274 0.65 12.86 0.79
N GLY A 275 1.16 13.97 0.25
CA GLY A 275 1.83 14.01 -1.03
C GLY A 275 3.31 13.65 -0.97
N MET A 276 4.01 14.05 0.08
CA MET A 276 5.47 13.93 0.21
C MET A 276 5.88 12.99 1.35
N VAL A 277 5.49 13.28 2.59
CA VAL A 277 6.01 12.58 3.78
C VAL A 277 5.46 11.17 3.92
N MET A 278 4.14 10.97 3.79
CA MET A 278 3.54 9.63 3.92
C MET A 278 4.09 8.62 2.90
N PRO A 279 4.22 8.94 1.60
CA PRO A 279 4.83 8.02 0.64
C PRO A 279 6.26 7.64 1.00
N LEU A 280 7.05 8.59 1.54
CA LEU A 280 8.42 8.33 1.97
C LEU A 280 8.46 7.43 3.20
N LEU A 281 7.57 7.64 4.18
CA LEU A 281 7.40 6.77 5.35
C LEU A 281 7.02 5.33 4.95
N PHE A 282 6.13 5.19 3.96
CA PHE A 282 5.70 3.87 3.48
C PHE A 282 6.68 3.23 2.51
N PHE A 283 7.62 3.96 1.92
CA PHE A 283 8.52 3.42 0.91
C PHE A 283 9.33 2.21 1.40
N PRO A 284 10.00 2.23 2.57
CA PRO A 284 10.71 1.04 3.06
C PRO A 284 9.78 -0.14 3.37
N SER A 285 8.49 0.09 3.67
CA SER A 285 7.54 -0.98 3.96
C SER A 285 7.24 -1.90 2.76
N CYS A 286 7.65 -1.52 1.55
CA CYS A 286 7.45 -2.34 0.36
C CYS A 286 8.08 -3.74 0.50
N PHE A 287 9.22 -3.84 1.19
CA PHE A 287 9.86 -5.13 1.51
C PHE A 287 9.02 -5.96 2.48
N LEU A 288 8.44 -5.31 3.49
CA LEU A 288 7.57 -5.99 4.47
C LEU A 288 6.23 -6.40 3.85
N GLY A 289 5.68 -5.62 2.92
CA GLY A 289 4.46 -5.96 2.19
C GLY A 289 4.63 -7.22 1.34
N ALA A 290 5.76 -7.35 0.63
CA ALA A 290 6.11 -8.56 -0.11
C ALA A 290 6.26 -9.75 0.85
N PHE A 291 6.96 -9.57 1.98
CA PHE A 291 7.12 -10.57 3.02
C PHE A 291 5.77 -10.99 3.62
N ALA A 292 4.91 -10.06 4.01
CA ALA A 292 3.58 -10.33 4.55
C ALA A 292 2.71 -11.16 3.58
N SER A 293 2.80 -10.88 2.28
CA SER A 293 2.07 -11.64 1.25
C SER A 293 2.48 -13.12 1.18
N LEU A 294 3.75 -13.41 1.44
CA LEU A 294 4.26 -14.79 1.48
C LEU A 294 3.84 -15.53 2.76
N LEU A 295 3.59 -14.81 3.86
CA LEU A 295 3.16 -15.40 5.12
C LEU A 295 1.72 -15.91 5.09
N ILE A 296 0.85 -15.30 4.28
CA ILE A 296 -0.58 -15.69 4.22
C ILE A 296 -0.75 -17.18 3.87
N PRO A 297 -0.19 -17.71 2.76
CA PRO A 297 -0.33 -19.12 2.44
C PRO A 297 0.38 -20.04 3.45
N GLU A 298 1.56 -19.65 3.97
CA GLU A 298 2.30 -20.42 4.97
C GLU A 298 1.51 -20.59 6.26
N MET A 299 0.85 -19.50 6.72
CA MET A 299 0.00 -19.52 7.90
C MET A 299 -1.27 -20.36 7.68
N SER A 300 -1.91 -20.24 6.50
CA SER A 300 -3.10 -21.02 6.16
C SER A 300 -2.80 -22.52 6.06
N GLU A 301 -1.65 -22.89 5.49
CA GLU A 301 -1.21 -24.29 5.44
C GLU A 301 -0.91 -24.84 6.85
N SER A 302 -0.24 -24.05 7.69
CA SER A 302 0.06 -24.43 9.08
C SER A 302 -1.22 -24.57 9.92
N LEU A 303 -2.21 -23.70 9.70
CA LEU A 303 -3.52 -23.76 10.35
C LEU A 303 -4.30 -25.01 9.93
N ALA A 304 -4.38 -25.28 8.64
CA ALA A 304 -5.06 -26.46 8.10
C ALA A 304 -4.43 -27.78 8.56
N ALA A 305 -3.10 -27.79 8.76
CA ALA A 305 -2.36 -28.94 9.26
C ALA A 305 -2.37 -29.06 10.81
N GLY A 306 -3.03 -28.14 11.55
CA GLY A 306 -3.08 -28.14 13.02
C GLY A 306 -1.72 -27.91 13.70
N LYS A 307 -0.73 -27.30 12.98
CA LYS A 307 0.65 -27.14 13.46
C LYS A 307 0.81 -25.87 14.31
N ASN A 308 0.25 -25.86 15.52
CA ASN A 308 0.29 -24.69 16.41
C ASN A 308 1.72 -24.19 16.71
N ARG A 309 2.71 -25.11 16.86
CA ARG A 309 4.12 -24.71 17.04
C ARG A 309 4.70 -23.95 15.85
N SER A 310 4.33 -24.34 14.62
CA SER A 310 4.72 -23.64 13.40
C SER A 310 4.10 -22.23 13.37
N ILE A 311 2.81 -22.12 13.66
CA ILE A 311 2.09 -20.83 13.74
C ILE A 311 2.79 -19.91 14.74
N ALA A 312 3.06 -20.36 15.94
CA ALA A 312 3.74 -19.59 16.98
C ALA A 312 5.16 -19.15 16.55
N SER A 313 5.92 -20.06 15.92
CA SER A 313 7.29 -19.80 15.46
C SER A 313 7.32 -18.78 14.33
N VAL A 314 6.48 -18.95 13.30
CA VAL A 314 6.39 -18.03 12.15
C VAL A 314 5.92 -16.65 12.61
N THR A 315 4.85 -16.58 13.41
CA THR A 315 4.35 -15.32 13.96
C THR A 315 5.42 -14.58 14.76
N GLY A 316 6.09 -15.26 15.69
CA GLY A 316 7.14 -14.65 16.51
C GLY A 316 8.34 -14.15 15.70
N ARG A 317 8.75 -14.92 14.67
CA ARG A 317 9.83 -14.52 13.76
C ARG A 317 9.44 -13.31 12.93
N SER A 318 8.23 -13.31 12.40
CA SER A 318 7.71 -12.22 11.54
C SER A 318 7.59 -10.91 12.32
N LEU A 319 6.99 -10.94 13.53
CA LEU A 319 6.88 -9.76 14.38
C LEU A 319 8.25 -9.20 14.78
N ARG A 320 9.19 -10.09 15.13
CA ARG A 320 10.56 -9.68 15.46
C ARG A 320 11.25 -9.02 14.28
N LEU A 321 11.19 -9.61 13.07
CA LEU A 321 11.80 -9.02 11.87
C LEU A 321 11.18 -7.68 11.52
N THR A 322 9.85 -7.57 11.62
CA THR A 322 9.13 -6.32 11.38
C THR A 322 9.59 -5.22 12.34
N LEU A 323 9.66 -5.53 13.64
CA LEU A 323 10.09 -4.54 14.64
C LEU A 323 11.57 -4.17 14.49
N LEU A 324 12.45 -5.14 14.21
CA LEU A 324 13.86 -4.84 13.92
C LEU A 324 13.98 -3.86 12.76
N PHE A 325 13.28 -4.09 11.66
CA PHE A 325 13.35 -3.24 10.49
C PHE A 325 12.68 -1.87 10.72
N SER A 326 11.49 -1.86 11.31
CA SER A 326 10.71 -0.63 11.50
C SER A 326 11.32 0.31 12.55
N VAL A 327 11.88 -0.22 13.63
CA VAL A 327 12.57 0.57 14.65
C VAL A 327 13.83 1.21 14.08
N PHE A 328 14.63 0.45 13.31
CA PHE A 328 15.79 1.02 12.61
C PHE A 328 15.36 2.14 11.66
N THR A 329 14.33 1.89 10.83
CA THR A 329 13.80 2.89 9.89
C THR A 329 13.29 4.15 10.60
N ALA A 330 12.58 3.98 11.72
CA ALA A 330 12.12 5.10 12.53
C ALA A 330 13.27 5.93 13.09
N CYS A 331 14.28 5.29 13.70
CA CYS A 331 15.47 5.98 14.20
C CYS A 331 16.24 6.69 13.10
N PHE A 332 16.33 6.07 11.92
CA PHE A 332 16.99 6.67 10.75
C PHE A 332 16.24 7.93 10.28
N PHE A 333 14.91 7.90 10.19
CA PHE A 333 14.11 9.07 9.83
C PHE A 333 14.10 10.15 10.93
N VAL A 334 14.16 9.76 12.21
CA VAL A 334 14.31 10.73 13.30
C VAL A 334 15.67 11.46 13.21
N ALA A 335 16.73 10.74 12.91
CA ALA A 335 18.07 11.32 12.82
C ALA A 335 18.25 12.18 11.58
N PHE A 336 17.91 11.65 10.41
CA PHE A 336 18.23 12.23 9.11
C PHE A 336 17.01 12.78 8.35
N GLY A 337 15.87 12.92 9.01
CA GLY A 337 14.62 13.33 8.33
C GLY A 337 14.71 14.70 7.68
N ARG A 338 15.41 15.67 8.30
CA ARG A 338 15.60 17.02 7.74
C ARG A 338 16.39 16.97 6.44
N GLU A 339 17.53 16.29 6.46
CA GLU A 339 18.42 16.13 5.31
C GLU A 339 17.72 15.36 4.16
N ILE A 340 16.94 14.35 4.51
CA ILE A 340 16.13 13.57 3.57
C ILE A 340 15.05 14.46 2.93
N GLY A 341 14.36 15.29 3.72
CA GLY A 341 13.37 16.23 3.22
C GLY A 341 13.94 17.23 2.22
N VAL A 342 15.12 17.77 2.54
CA VAL A 342 15.84 18.69 1.64
C VAL A 342 16.31 17.95 0.38
N LEU A 343 16.88 16.75 0.52
CA LEU A 343 17.40 15.97 -0.60
C LEU A 343 16.30 15.58 -1.60
N PHE A 344 15.17 15.05 -1.11
CA PHE A 344 14.11 14.56 -2.00
C PHE A 344 13.13 15.65 -2.43
N TYR A 345 12.82 16.61 -1.56
CA TYR A 345 11.75 17.57 -1.81
C TYR A 345 12.20 19.02 -1.86
N ARG A 346 13.49 19.31 -1.55
CA ARG A 346 14.03 20.67 -1.39
C ARG A 346 13.26 21.51 -0.37
N GLN A 347 12.66 20.85 0.63
CA GLN A 347 11.79 21.43 1.64
C GLN A 347 12.24 20.97 3.04
N GLU A 348 12.70 21.90 3.87
CA GLU A 348 13.07 21.60 5.27
C GLU A 348 11.86 21.18 6.10
N GLU A 349 10.71 21.84 5.88
CA GLU A 349 9.45 21.55 6.58
C GLU A 349 8.98 20.11 6.35
N ALA A 350 9.11 19.59 5.14
CA ALA A 350 8.79 18.20 4.85
C ALA A 350 9.71 17.24 5.63
N GLY A 351 10.98 17.63 5.81
CA GLY A 351 11.93 16.87 6.62
C GLY A 351 11.60 16.88 8.12
N GLU A 352 11.17 18.02 8.65
CA GLU A 352 10.72 18.11 10.05
C GLU A 352 9.45 17.31 10.30
N LEU A 353 8.49 17.36 9.36
CA LEU A 353 7.30 16.51 9.41
C LEU A 353 7.67 15.01 9.35
N LEU A 354 8.66 14.65 8.53
CA LEU A 354 9.17 13.28 8.47
C LEU A 354 9.75 12.83 9.82
N ARG A 355 10.56 13.67 10.47
CA ARG A 355 11.08 13.40 11.81
C ARG A 355 9.98 13.21 12.84
N LEU A 356 8.96 14.08 12.81
CA LEU A 356 7.86 14.04 13.75
C LEU A 356 6.99 12.78 13.54
N LEU A 357 6.80 12.33 12.30
CA LEU A 357 6.01 11.14 11.99
C LEU A 357 6.82 9.84 12.03
N ALA A 358 8.15 9.91 12.08
CA ALA A 358 9.01 8.72 12.11
C ALA A 358 8.69 7.73 13.24
N PRO A 359 8.36 8.14 14.49
CA PRO A 359 7.98 7.19 15.54
C PRO A 359 6.68 6.42 15.24
N LEU A 360 5.88 6.84 14.26
CA LEU A 360 4.70 6.11 13.80
C LEU A 360 5.06 4.87 12.94
N VAL A 361 6.25 4.85 12.35
CA VAL A 361 6.71 3.79 11.43
C VAL A 361 6.61 2.38 12.04
N PRO A 362 7.04 2.11 13.28
CA PRO A 362 6.86 0.80 13.89
C PRO A 362 5.40 0.37 13.99
N LEU A 363 4.49 1.30 14.28
CA LEU A 363 3.06 1.01 14.36
C LEU A 363 2.50 0.67 12.98
N LEU A 364 2.79 1.47 11.95
CA LEU A 364 2.31 1.26 10.58
C LEU A 364 2.79 -0.07 9.99
N TYR A 365 4.07 -0.40 10.19
CA TYR A 365 4.64 -1.63 9.66
C TYR A 365 4.18 -2.87 10.41
N LEU A 366 4.00 -2.73 11.72
CA LEU A 366 3.47 -3.81 12.56
C LEU A 366 2.02 -4.12 12.19
N ASP A 367 1.20 -3.08 11.97
CA ASP A 367 -0.18 -3.23 11.51
C ASP A 367 -0.27 -4.01 10.19
N MET A 368 0.54 -3.61 9.20
CA MET A 368 0.56 -4.26 7.89
C MET A 368 0.90 -5.75 7.96
N VAL A 369 1.92 -6.14 8.74
CA VAL A 369 2.32 -7.54 8.88
C VAL A 369 1.33 -8.33 9.73
N THR A 370 0.79 -7.72 10.79
CA THR A 370 -0.24 -8.32 11.65
C THR A 370 -1.51 -8.61 10.87
N ASP A 371 -1.95 -7.68 10.02
CA ASP A 371 -3.11 -7.86 9.12
C ASP A 371 -2.90 -9.04 8.15
N GLY A 372 -1.71 -9.17 7.57
CA GLY A 372 -1.33 -10.31 6.74
C GLY A 372 -1.38 -11.65 7.49
N LEU A 373 -0.83 -11.71 8.71
CA LEU A 373 -0.85 -12.90 9.54
C LEU A 373 -2.27 -13.29 10.00
N LEU A 374 -3.10 -12.30 10.38
CA LEU A 374 -4.49 -12.52 10.75
C LEU A 374 -5.33 -13.07 9.57
N LYS A 375 -5.09 -12.57 8.35
CA LYS A 375 -5.73 -13.12 7.14
C LYS A 375 -5.33 -14.58 6.91
N GLY A 376 -4.06 -14.93 7.09
CA GLY A 376 -3.59 -16.31 7.00
C GLY A 376 -4.13 -17.24 8.08
N LEU A 377 -4.53 -16.71 9.23
CA LEU A 377 -5.14 -17.43 10.36
C LEU A 377 -6.67 -17.45 10.33
N ASP A 378 -7.29 -17.12 9.19
CA ASP A 378 -8.76 -17.06 9.03
C ASP A 378 -9.45 -16.07 9.99
N GLN A 379 -8.73 -15.02 10.41
CA GLN A 379 -9.24 -13.93 11.24
C GLN A 379 -9.55 -12.66 10.41
N GLN A 380 -9.80 -12.82 9.11
CA GLN A 380 -9.98 -11.71 8.17
C GLN A 380 -11.13 -10.77 8.56
N LEU A 381 -12.27 -11.32 9.03
CA LEU A 381 -13.41 -10.50 9.46
C LEU A 381 -13.09 -9.61 10.67
N ARG A 382 -12.29 -10.11 11.60
CA ARG A 382 -11.87 -9.33 12.78
C ARG A 382 -10.87 -8.24 12.42
N SER A 383 -9.89 -8.56 11.58
CA SER A 383 -8.97 -7.56 11.03
C SER A 383 -9.73 -6.45 10.29
N LEU A 384 -10.72 -6.83 9.48
CA LEU A 384 -11.59 -5.87 8.79
C LEU A 384 -12.37 -4.99 9.77
N ALA A 385 -12.92 -5.57 10.84
CA ALA A 385 -13.66 -4.83 11.87
C ALA A 385 -12.78 -3.82 12.60
N TYR A 386 -11.54 -4.19 12.99
CA TYR A 386 -10.59 -3.29 13.65
C TYR A 386 -10.18 -2.13 12.73
N ASN A 387 -9.85 -2.42 11.48
CA ASN A 387 -9.49 -1.41 10.49
C ASN A 387 -10.66 -0.46 10.17
N THR A 388 -11.90 -0.96 10.17
CA THR A 388 -13.09 -0.13 9.95
C THR A 388 -13.38 0.74 11.17
N LEU A 389 -13.23 0.19 12.37
CA LEU A 389 -13.36 0.94 13.64
C LEU A 389 -12.33 2.07 13.69
N ASP A 390 -11.04 1.77 13.41
CA ASP A 390 -9.96 2.75 13.35
C ASP A 390 -10.28 3.90 12.39
N ALA A 391 -10.64 3.56 11.14
CA ALA A 391 -10.97 4.58 10.13
C ALA A 391 -12.19 5.41 10.51
N SER A 392 -13.24 4.80 11.08
CA SER A 392 -14.44 5.53 11.53
C SER A 392 -14.13 6.45 12.70
N LEU A 393 -13.35 5.96 13.67
CA LEU A 393 -12.93 6.75 14.82
C LEU A 393 -12.05 7.93 14.38
N ARG A 394 -11.14 7.69 13.44
CA ARG A 394 -10.24 8.70 12.88
C ARG A 394 -11.03 9.83 12.21
N VAL A 395 -12.00 9.50 11.37
CA VAL A 395 -12.89 10.48 10.74
C VAL A 395 -13.67 11.28 11.78
N ALA A 396 -14.23 10.62 12.80
CA ALA A 396 -14.98 11.30 13.86
C ALA A 396 -14.10 12.25 14.69
N LEU A 397 -12.90 11.81 15.08
CA LEU A 397 -11.95 12.63 15.82
C LEU A 397 -11.42 13.80 14.96
N MET A 398 -11.17 13.59 13.67
CA MET A 398 -10.76 14.66 12.76
C MET A 398 -11.84 15.74 12.64
N ALA A 399 -13.09 15.35 12.53
CA ALA A 399 -14.19 16.33 12.47
C ALA A 399 -14.30 17.21 13.72
N GLY A 400 -13.96 16.67 14.91
CA GLY A 400 -14.03 17.39 16.20
C GLY A 400 -12.73 18.10 16.59
N ILE A 401 -11.60 17.42 16.51
CA ILE A 401 -10.32 17.91 17.08
C ILE A 401 -9.53 18.78 16.10
N LEU A 402 -9.57 18.46 14.82
CA LEU A 402 -8.77 19.15 13.81
C LEU A 402 -9.12 20.66 13.70
N PRO A 403 -10.39 21.08 13.71
CA PRO A 403 -10.76 22.49 13.72
C PRO A 403 -10.27 23.27 14.95
N LEU A 404 -10.03 22.58 16.08
CA LEU A 404 -9.59 23.20 17.33
C LEU A 404 -8.07 23.27 17.46
N MET A 405 -7.37 22.21 17.05
CA MET A 405 -5.93 22.03 17.32
C MET A 405 -5.07 22.04 16.04
N GLY A 406 -5.68 22.12 14.86
CA GLY A 406 -4.96 22.13 13.59
C GLY A 406 -4.04 20.92 13.41
N LEU A 407 -2.84 21.14 12.88
CA LEU A 407 -1.87 20.08 12.58
C LEU A 407 -1.45 19.27 13.81
N LYS A 408 -1.37 19.89 14.99
CA LYS A 408 -1.08 19.19 16.25
C LYS A 408 -2.17 18.17 16.59
N GLY A 409 -3.43 18.55 16.39
CA GLY A 409 -4.58 17.65 16.56
C GLY A 409 -4.52 16.47 15.60
N TYR A 410 -4.12 16.71 14.35
CA TYR A 410 -3.92 15.64 13.38
C TYR A 410 -2.90 14.59 13.86
N PHE A 411 -1.74 15.03 14.37
CA PHE A 411 -0.74 14.09 14.89
C PHE A 411 -1.26 13.32 16.11
N CYS A 412 -1.93 13.99 17.05
CA CYS A 412 -2.53 13.30 18.19
C CYS A 412 -3.50 12.20 17.74
N ILE A 413 -4.33 12.47 16.72
CA ILE A 413 -5.28 11.50 16.18
C ILE A 413 -4.53 10.32 15.53
N LEU A 414 -3.52 10.59 14.69
CA LEU A 414 -2.74 9.54 14.03
C LEU A 414 -2.07 8.59 15.04
N TYR A 415 -1.44 9.15 16.07
CA TYR A 415 -0.79 8.35 17.10
C TYR A 415 -1.79 7.56 17.93
N SER A 416 -2.86 8.21 18.42
CA SER A 416 -3.88 7.57 19.26
C SER A 416 -4.60 6.44 18.52
N CYS A 417 -5.08 6.70 17.31
CA CYS A 417 -5.75 5.71 16.47
C CYS A 417 -4.78 4.59 16.05
N GLY A 418 -3.54 4.93 15.66
CA GLY A 418 -2.53 3.94 15.30
C GLY A 418 -2.18 3.00 16.44
N ILE A 419 -2.00 3.53 17.67
CA ILE A 419 -1.76 2.71 18.87
C ILE A 419 -2.96 1.81 19.15
N LEU A 420 -4.18 2.35 19.07
CA LEU A 420 -5.41 1.58 19.29
C LEU A 420 -5.52 0.42 18.29
N ASN A 421 -5.39 0.70 16.99
CA ASN A 421 -5.51 -0.31 15.92
C ASN A 421 -4.47 -1.43 16.08
N VAL A 422 -3.19 -1.05 16.27
CA VAL A 422 -2.11 -2.01 16.48
C VAL A 422 -2.34 -2.83 17.75
N THR A 423 -2.79 -2.23 18.83
CA THR A 423 -3.05 -2.94 20.09
C THR A 423 -4.16 -3.97 19.92
N LEU A 424 -5.25 -3.64 19.25
CA LEU A 424 -6.36 -4.55 18.97
C LEU A 424 -5.92 -5.71 18.05
N SER A 425 -5.29 -5.39 16.94
CA SER A 425 -4.84 -6.37 15.95
C SER A 425 -3.75 -7.29 16.51
N LEU A 426 -2.74 -6.72 17.19
CA LEU A 426 -1.64 -7.46 17.76
C LEU A 426 -2.10 -8.34 18.94
N SER A 427 -2.94 -7.83 19.86
CA SER A 427 -3.47 -8.62 20.96
C SER A 427 -4.26 -9.84 20.46
N ARG A 428 -5.04 -9.66 19.39
CA ARG A 428 -5.75 -10.75 18.72
C ARG A 428 -4.79 -11.78 18.13
N LEU A 429 -3.77 -11.31 17.40
CA LEU A 429 -2.76 -12.18 16.79
C LEU A 429 -2.00 -12.99 17.85
N LEU A 430 -1.52 -12.34 18.92
CA LEU A 430 -0.78 -12.99 20.00
C LEU A 430 -1.63 -14.06 20.69
N LYS A 431 -2.91 -13.77 20.94
CA LYS A 431 -3.85 -14.72 21.53
C LYS A 431 -4.11 -15.92 20.60
N THR A 432 -4.27 -15.68 19.30
CA THR A 432 -4.53 -16.74 18.31
C THR A 432 -3.29 -17.61 18.07
N ALA A 433 -2.10 -17.00 18.02
CA ALA A 433 -0.84 -17.72 17.85
C ALA A 433 -0.27 -18.35 19.13
N GLY A 434 -0.83 -18.03 20.31
CA GLY A 434 -0.38 -18.56 21.60
C GLY A 434 1.01 -18.08 22.01
N ILE A 435 1.40 -16.86 21.64
CA ILE A 435 2.74 -16.29 21.96
C ILE A 435 2.63 -15.05 22.84
N ARG A 436 3.72 -14.75 23.56
CA ARG A 436 3.85 -13.53 24.36
C ARG A 436 4.73 -12.51 23.65
N PHE A 437 4.35 -11.25 23.73
CA PHE A 437 5.15 -10.15 23.23
C PHE A 437 6.36 -9.90 24.12
N ARG A 438 7.56 -9.84 23.53
CA ARG A 438 8.82 -9.67 24.26
C ARG A 438 9.40 -8.29 24.04
N VAL A 439 8.90 -7.30 24.79
CA VAL A 439 9.26 -5.88 24.63
C VAL A 439 10.78 -5.68 24.61
N MET A 440 11.52 -6.33 25.56
CA MET A 440 12.97 -6.15 25.66
C MET A 440 13.72 -6.64 24.42
N GLU A 441 13.36 -7.82 23.91
CA GLU A 441 14.05 -8.41 22.75
C GLU A 441 13.62 -7.80 21.41
N TRP A 442 12.38 -7.32 21.32
CA TRP A 442 11.78 -6.92 20.04
C TRP A 442 11.74 -5.42 19.84
N VAL A 443 11.80 -4.63 20.92
CA VAL A 443 11.76 -3.16 20.85
C VAL A 443 12.99 -2.53 21.45
N VAL A 444 13.31 -2.82 22.74
CA VAL A 444 14.38 -2.11 23.46
C VAL A 444 15.76 -2.39 22.86
N LEU A 445 16.09 -3.67 22.65
CA LEU A 445 17.39 -4.03 22.04
C LEU A 445 17.58 -3.48 20.63
N PRO A 446 16.58 -3.56 19.72
CA PRO A 446 16.64 -2.89 18.42
C PRO A 446 16.85 -1.37 18.52
N LEU A 447 16.13 -0.71 19.45
CA LEU A 447 16.24 0.73 19.65
C LEU A 447 17.65 1.16 20.08
N LEU A 448 18.22 0.44 21.05
CA LEU A 448 19.61 0.67 21.50
C LEU A 448 20.61 0.45 20.36
N GLY A 449 20.43 -0.63 19.58
CA GLY A 449 21.32 -0.92 18.45
C GLY A 449 21.23 0.14 17.35
N ALA A 450 20.04 0.58 17.02
CA ALA A 450 19.84 1.65 16.06
C ALA A 450 20.46 2.97 16.55
N GLY A 451 20.26 3.31 17.83
CA GLY A 451 20.85 4.49 18.46
C GLY A 451 22.39 4.48 18.42
N VAL A 452 23.01 3.34 18.73
CA VAL A 452 24.48 3.18 18.69
C VAL A 452 25.01 3.32 17.25
N CYS A 453 24.39 2.67 16.28
CA CYS A 453 24.86 2.69 14.89
C CYS A 453 24.68 4.07 14.26
N ILE A 454 23.55 4.73 14.50
CA ILE A 454 23.25 6.05 13.96
C ILE A 454 24.10 7.13 14.68
N GLY A 455 24.21 7.06 16.02
CA GLY A 455 25.06 7.94 16.80
C GLY A 455 26.55 7.79 16.44
N GLY A 456 27.01 6.57 16.17
CA GLY A 456 28.37 6.32 15.67
C GLY A 456 28.61 6.95 14.30
N TRP A 457 27.62 6.94 13.39
CA TRP A 457 27.72 7.61 12.10
C TRP A 457 27.91 9.13 12.23
N SER A 458 27.18 9.77 13.14
CA SER A 458 27.27 11.23 13.34
C SER A 458 28.64 11.71 13.86
N MET A 459 29.47 10.79 14.36
CA MET A 459 30.84 11.09 14.81
C MET A 459 31.91 10.92 13.72
N LEU A 460 31.55 10.37 12.56
CA LEU A 460 32.48 10.14 11.46
C LEU A 460 32.54 11.38 10.53
N PRO A 461 33.70 11.74 9.99
CA PRO A 461 33.85 12.79 8.99
C PRO A 461 33.42 12.29 7.60
N VAL A 462 32.12 12.09 7.42
CA VAL A 462 31.52 11.54 6.17
C VAL A 462 30.67 12.59 5.47
N PRO A 463 30.43 12.44 4.15
CA PRO A 463 29.56 13.35 3.41
C PRO A 463 28.19 13.48 4.06
N SER A 464 27.65 14.70 4.08
CA SER A 464 26.33 14.97 4.64
C SER A 464 25.26 14.16 3.93
N VAL A 465 24.26 13.69 4.66
CA VAL A 465 23.11 12.92 4.13
C VAL A 465 22.26 13.75 3.16
N SER A 466 22.45 15.07 3.11
CA SER A 466 21.85 15.95 2.10
C SER A 466 22.37 15.72 0.67
N GLN A 467 23.45 14.92 0.51
CA GLN A 467 23.94 14.48 -0.80
C GLN A 467 23.53 13.02 -1.06
N PRO A 468 23.22 12.63 -2.32
CA PRO A 468 22.81 11.25 -2.64
C PRO A 468 23.84 10.20 -2.22
N LEU A 469 25.12 10.50 -2.38
CA LEU A 469 26.21 9.61 -1.96
C LEU A 469 26.24 9.46 -0.43
N GLY A 470 26.08 10.57 0.31
CA GLY A 470 26.02 10.56 1.77
C GLY A 470 24.85 9.75 2.30
N LEU A 471 23.68 9.85 1.68
CA LEU A 471 22.51 9.02 2.02
C LEU A 471 22.76 7.52 1.80
N ILE A 472 23.32 7.15 0.65
CA ILE A 472 23.65 5.75 0.34
C ILE A 472 24.66 5.19 1.34
N LEU A 473 25.70 5.95 1.66
CA LEU A 473 26.71 5.57 2.66
C LEU A 473 26.08 5.47 4.06
N ALA A 474 25.25 6.43 4.45
CA ALA A 474 24.55 6.39 5.74
C ALA A 474 23.67 5.14 5.88
N VAL A 475 22.85 4.84 4.88
CA VAL A 475 21.97 3.65 4.89
C VAL A 475 22.80 2.36 4.92
N THR A 476 23.85 2.25 4.10
CA THR A 476 24.66 1.03 4.01
C THR A 476 25.51 0.80 5.26
N CYS A 477 26.17 1.81 5.78
CA CYS A 477 27.02 1.67 6.96
C CYS A 477 26.22 1.50 8.26
N THR A 478 25.20 2.36 8.48
CA THR A 478 24.37 2.24 9.69
C THR A 478 23.51 0.97 9.65
N GLY A 479 22.97 0.62 8.50
CA GLY A 479 22.20 -0.62 8.30
C GLY A 479 23.06 -1.87 8.43
N GLY A 480 24.25 -1.88 7.84
CA GLY A 480 25.24 -2.96 7.99
C GLY A 480 25.70 -3.13 9.44
N GLY A 481 26.06 -2.05 10.12
CA GLY A 481 26.41 -2.03 11.54
C GLY A 481 25.26 -2.56 12.42
N TYR A 482 24.05 -2.14 12.13
CA TYR A 482 22.85 -2.61 12.83
C TYR A 482 22.59 -4.11 12.64
N LEU A 483 22.76 -4.64 11.42
CA LEU A 483 22.66 -6.07 11.15
C LEU A 483 23.74 -6.89 11.90
N LEU A 484 24.95 -6.38 11.98
CA LEU A 484 26.03 -6.99 12.76
C LEU A 484 25.69 -6.98 14.26
N TYR A 485 25.19 -5.89 14.79
CA TYR A 485 24.73 -5.78 16.18
C TYR A 485 23.63 -6.81 16.50
N VAL A 486 22.61 -6.91 15.66
CA VAL A 486 21.49 -7.85 15.82
C VAL A 486 21.97 -9.31 15.75
N SER A 487 22.92 -9.61 14.86
CA SER A 487 23.50 -10.96 14.71
C SER A 487 24.35 -11.32 15.94
N GLY A 488 25.11 -10.38 16.47
CA GLY A 488 25.90 -10.53 17.71
C GLY A 488 25.05 -10.81 18.94
N ILE A 489 23.97 -10.04 19.13
CA ILE A 489 23.01 -10.26 20.22
C ILE A 489 22.35 -11.65 20.09
N LYS A 490 21.98 -12.03 18.86
CA LYS A 490 21.37 -13.36 18.64
C LYS A 490 22.32 -14.48 19.03
N ALA A 491 23.61 -14.37 18.73
CA ALA A 491 24.63 -15.33 19.12
C ALA A 491 24.80 -15.39 20.64
N VAL A 492 24.83 -14.26 21.32
CA VAL A 492 24.93 -14.18 22.80
C VAL A 492 23.71 -14.80 23.48
N LEU A 493 22.50 -14.49 22.99
CA LEU A 493 21.26 -15.05 23.54
C LEU A 493 21.14 -16.57 23.31
N GLN A 494 21.64 -17.08 22.18
CA GLN A 494 21.71 -18.53 21.94
C GLN A 494 22.71 -19.21 22.85
N LYS A 495 23.87 -18.62 23.08
CA LYS A 495 24.88 -19.14 24.01
C LYS A 495 24.34 -19.21 25.46
N ARG A 496 23.62 -18.18 25.92
CA ARG A 496 22.94 -18.16 27.21
C ARG A 496 21.92 -19.29 27.36
N LYS A 497 21.06 -19.51 26.35
CA LYS A 497 20.08 -20.59 26.35
C LYS A 497 20.74 -21.97 26.38
N GLY A 498 21.85 -22.17 25.68
CA GLY A 498 22.65 -23.41 25.73
C GLY A 498 23.29 -23.67 27.10
N LEU A 499 23.73 -22.63 27.79
CA LEU A 499 24.27 -22.71 29.16
C LEU A 499 23.21 -23.08 30.21
N PHE A 500 22.00 -22.50 30.11
CA PHE A 500 20.88 -22.84 31.01
C PHE A 500 20.35 -24.25 30.78
N SER A 501 20.35 -24.73 29.53
CA SER A 501 19.98 -26.12 29.20
C SER A 501 21.00 -27.14 29.74
N ARG A 502 22.28 -26.82 29.77
CA ARG A 502 23.33 -27.66 30.39
C ARG A 502 23.27 -27.66 31.91
N HIS A 503 22.94 -26.51 32.53
CA HIS A 503 22.82 -26.42 34.01
C HIS A 503 21.58 -27.13 34.58
N SER A 504 20.51 -27.26 33.78
CA SER A 504 19.34 -28.04 34.19
C SER A 504 19.56 -29.55 34.05
N LEU A 505 20.44 -30.00 33.18
CA LEU A 505 20.84 -31.41 33.05
C LEU A 505 21.83 -31.83 34.13
N THR A 506 22.69 -30.91 34.64
CA THR A 506 23.63 -31.20 35.74
C THR A 506 23.00 -31.10 37.13
N LYS A 507 21.78 -30.63 37.28
CA LYS A 507 21.01 -30.66 38.53
C LYS A 507 19.99 -31.81 38.59
N ALA A 508 19.88 -32.61 37.55
CA ALA A 508 18.97 -33.75 37.43
C ALA A 508 19.73 -35.10 37.42
N ILE A 509 21.05 -35.09 37.63
CA ILE A 509 21.93 -36.19 38.00
C ILE A 509 22.37 -35.97 39.46
#